data_597bd13c433ea2f86ce3b97a1701db39
#
_entry.id   597bd13c433ea2f86ce3b97a1701db39
#
_cell.length_a   1.000
_cell.length_b   1.000
_cell.length_c   1.000
_cell.angle_alpha   90.00
_cell.angle_beta   90.00
_cell.angle_gamma   90.00
#
_symmetry.space_group_name_H-M   'P 1'
#
loop_
_entity.id
_entity.type
_entity.pdbx_description
1 polymer ?
#
loop_
_entity_poly.entity_id
_entity_poly.type
_entity_poly.pdbx_seq_one_letter_code
_entity_poly.pdbx_strand_id
1 'polypeptide(L)'
;MFVWTPDMIRFMQAANEKSDYHARLAAILAPRLSGCRTLCDAGCGLGALSAALSPYFEKITAADVSDEALDVLRQTIQTRQLTNITPLHCDLLTSEDKTQYDAMVFCFFGSLAEILPVARRQCAKTVIIIKKNYDLHRFSLTEQPIRGETAP
;
A
#
# COMPACT_ATOMS: atom_id res chain seq x y z
N MET A 1 8.73 13.82 -5.68
CA MET A 1 7.67 13.35 -4.77
C MET A 1 6.31 13.63 -5.40
N PHE A 2 5.43 12.68 -5.33
CA PHE A 2 4.06 12.84 -5.84
C PHE A 2 3.27 13.75 -4.89
N VAL A 3 2.62 14.78 -5.46
CA VAL A 3 1.82 15.73 -4.66
C VAL A 3 0.35 15.56 -5.01
N TRP A 4 -0.46 15.30 -4.00
CA TRP A 4 -1.91 15.23 -4.15
C TRP A 4 -2.51 16.64 -4.20
N THR A 5 -3.08 17.00 -5.33
CA THR A 5 -3.86 18.23 -5.49
C THR A 5 -5.35 17.93 -5.30
N PRO A 6 -6.18 18.92 -4.95
CA PRO A 6 -7.63 18.71 -4.85
C PRO A 6 -8.27 18.13 -6.11
N ASP A 7 -7.81 18.55 -7.29
CA ASP A 7 -8.32 18.03 -8.55
C ASP A 7 -7.94 16.56 -8.77
N MET A 8 -6.71 16.20 -8.45
CA MET A 8 -6.26 14.82 -8.53
C MET A 8 -7.02 13.92 -7.56
N ILE A 9 -7.26 14.38 -6.35
CA ILE A 9 -8.05 13.65 -5.36
C ILE A 9 -9.45 13.38 -5.90
N ARG A 10 -10.14 14.41 -6.41
CA ARG A 10 -11.49 14.24 -6.98
C ARG A 10 -11.50 13.29 -8.16
N PHE A 11 -10.53 13.41 -9.05
CA PHE A 11 -10.41 12.53 -10.21
C PHE A 11 -10.18 11.07 -9.79
N MET A 12 -9.27 10.83 -8.87
CA MET A 12 -8.96 9.49 -8.41
C MET A 12 -10.10 8.87 -7.60
N GLN A 13 -10.80 9.66 -6.78
CA GLN A 13 -11.99 9.18 -6.09
C GLN A 13 -13.06 8.71 -7.07
N ALA A 14 -13.33 9.51 -8.11
CA ALA A 14 -14.29 9.14 -9.14
C ALA A 14 -13.86 7.89 -9.91
N ALA A 15 -12.58 7.77 -10.23
CA ALA A 15 -12.05 6.58 -10.89
C ALA A 15 -12.16 5.34 -10.01
N ASN A 16 -11.84 5.46 -8.73
CA ASN A 16 -11.92 4.34 -7.77
C ASN A 16 -13.36 3.86 -7.57
N GLU A 17 -14.33 4.76 -7.57
CA GLU A 17 -15.75 4.41 -7.45
C GLU A 17 -16.26 3.59 -8.64
N LYS A 18 -15.68 3.80 -9.82
CA LYS A 18 -16.09 3.12 -11.06
C LYS A 18 -15.27 1.89 -11.38
N SER A 19 -14.21 1.62 -10.61
CA SER A 19 -13.26 0.54 -10.89
C SER A 19 -13.28 -0.47 -9.76
N ASP A 20 -13.14 -1.74 -10.10
CA ASP A 20 -12.90 -2.83 -9.17
C ASP A 20 -11.40 -3.17 -9.03
N TYR A 21 -10.52 -2.31 -9.54
CA TYR A 21 -9.08 -2.54 -9.60
C TYR A 21 -8.49 -2.93 -8.24
N HIS A 22 -8.79 -2.16 -7.19
CA HIS A 22 -8.23 -2.42 -5.87
C HIS A 22 -8.80 -3.68 -5.23
N ALA A 23 -10.07 -3.99 -5.44
CA ALA A 23 -10.66 -5.24 -4.99
C ALA A 23 -10.02 -6.45 -5.67
N ARG A 24 -9.76 -6.36 -6.97
CA ARG A 24 -9.08 -7.42 -7.73
C ARG A 24 -7.62 -7.56 -7.30
N LEU A 25 -6.92 -6.45 -7.10
CA LEU A 25 -5.55 -6.48 -6.61
C LEU A 25 -5.49 -7.10 -5.21
N ALA A 26 -6.38 -6.74 -4.31
CA ALA A 26 -6.46 -7.32 -2.98
C ALA A 26 -6.68 -8.84 -3.04
N ALA A 27 -7.55 -9.30 -3.93
CA ALA A 27 -7.80 -10.73 -4.12
C ALA A 27 -6.56 -11.48 -4.61
N ILE A 28 -5.72 -10.84 -5.41
CA ILE A 28 -4.43 -11.41 -5.86
C ILE A 28 -3.41 -11.44 -4.72
N LEU A 29 -3.34 -10.37 -3.93
CA LEU A 29 -2.35 -10.23 -2.87
C LEU A 29 -2.67 -11.07 -1.63
N ALA A 30 -3.92 -11.23 -1.28
CA ALA A 30 -4.32 -11.89 -0.03
C ALA A 30 -3.75 -13.29 0.14
N PRO A 31 -3.75 -14.18 -0.86
CA PRO A 31 -3.13 -15.51 -0.71
C PRO A 31 -1.61 -15.44 -0.48
N ARG A 32 -0.94 -14.45 -1.06
CA ARG A 32 0.50 -14.24 -0.90
C ARG A 32 0.87 -13.70 0.48
N LEU A 33 -0.10 -13.14 1.19
CA LEU A 33 0.05 -12.56 2.52
C LEU A 33 -0.56 -13.46 3.61
N SER A 34 -0.86 -14.69 3.27
CA SER A 34 -1.39 -15.68 4.20
C SER A 34 -0.45 -15.84 5.40
N GLY A 35 -1.02 -15.86 6.61
CA GLY A 35 -0.25 -15.93 7.85
C GLY A 35 0.27 -14.60 8.36
N CYS A 36 0.05 -13.51 7.63
CA CYS A 36 0.36 -12.16 8.08
C CYS A 36 -0.87 -11.54 8.75
N ARG A 37 -0.70 -11.08 9.98
CA ARG A 37 -1.79 -10.49 10.78
C ARG A 37 -1.82 -8.98 10.67
N THR A 38 -0.64 -8.36 10.57
CA THR A 38 -0.48 -6.91 10.48
C THR A 38 0.14 -6.53 9.14
N LEU A 39 -0.36 -5.44 8.57
CA LEU A 39 0.08 -4.92 7.28
C LEU A 39 0.38 -3.44 7.39
N CYS A 40 1.45 -3.00 6.73
CA CYS A 40 1.66 -1.59 6.42
C CYS A 40 1.47 -1.38 4.92
N ASP A 41 0.49 -0.55 4.57
CA ASP A 41 0.30 -0.03 3.20
C ASP A 41 1.14 1.24 3.09
N ALA A 42 2.33 1.09 2.52
CA ALA A 42 3.32 2.16 2.46
C ALA A 42 3.08 3.06 1.26
N GLY A 43 2.87 4.36 1.52
CA GLY A 43 2.47 5.30 0.49
C GLY A 43 1.04 5.02 0.02
N CYS A 44 0.11 4.96 0.95
CA CYS A 44 -1.25 4.45 0.71
C CYS A 44 -2.12 5.36 -0.19
N GLY A 45 -1.72 6.62 -0.39
CA GLY A 45 -2.53 7.59 -1.13
C GLY A 45 -3.93 7.74 -0.52
N LEU A 46 -4.95 7.59 -1.31
CA LEU A 46 -6.35 7.70 -0.85
C LEU A 46 -6.84 6.48 -0.05
N GLY A 47 -6.02 5.45 0.07
CA GLY A 47 -6.30 4.30 0.90
C GLY A 47 -7.22 3.24 0.30
N ALA A 48 -7.47 3.29 -1.01
CA ALA A 48 -8.35 2.34 -1.67
C ALA A 48 -7.86 0.89 -1.55
N LEU A 49 -6.55 0.65 -1.63
CA LEU A 49 -5.99 -0.68 -1.45
C LEU A 49 -6.12 -1.15 0.00
N SER A 50 -5.83 -0.27 0.97
CA SER A 50 -6.03 -0.58 2.38
C SER A 50 -7.47 -0.98 2.67
N ALA A 51 -8.44 -0.24 2.15
CA ALA A 51 -9.86 -0.57 2.32
C ALA A 51 -10.19 -1.94 1.72
N ALA A 52 -9.67 -2.25 0.54
CA ALA A 52 -9.89 -3.53 -0.13
C ALA A 52 -9.20 -4.69 0.60
N LEU A 53 -8.05 -4.46 1.23
CA LEU A 53 -7.32 -5.46 2.01
C LEU A 53 -7.85 -5.64 3.43
N SER A 54 -8.68 -4.73 3.91
CA SER A 54 -9.18 -4.72 5.29
C SER A 54 -9.79 -6.06 5.75
N PRO A 55 -10.56 -6.81 4.93
CA PRO A 55 -11.12 -8.07 5.35
C PRO A 55 -10.08 -9.17 5.64
N TYR A 56 -8.86 -9.01 5.17
CA TYR A 56 -7.83 -10.06 5.21
C TYR A 56 -6.83 -9.90 6.35
N PHE A 57 -6.88 -8.82 7.11
CA PHE A 57 -5.90 -8.53 8.16
C PHE A 57 -6.57 -8.19 9.48
N GLU A 58 -5.87 -8.43 10.56
CA GLU A 58 -6.31 -7.94 11.88
C GLU A 58 -6.13 -6.43 12.00
N LYS A 59 -5.00 -5.92 11.49
CA LYS A 59 -4.66 -4.51 11.58
C LYS A 59 -3.88 -4.07 10.35
N ILE A 60 -4.29 -2.95 9.77
CA ILE A 60 -3.60 -2.28 8.68
C ILE A 60 -3.19 -0.88 9.13
N THR A 61 -1.92 -0.54 8.95
CA THR A 61 -1.43 0.82 9.06
C THR A 61 -1.25 1.37 7.65
N ALA A 62 -1.98 2.43 7.33
CA ALA A 62 -1.94 3.07 6.02
C ALA A 62 -1.15 4.38 6.16
N ALA A 63 0.09 4.38 5.66
CA ALA A 63 1.03 5.46 5.82
C ALA A 63 1.15 6.29 4.55
N ASP A 64 1.09 7.61 4.69
CA ASP A 64 1.33 8.55 3.61
C ASP A 64 1.84 9.89 4.17
N VAL A 65 2.52 10.67 3.33
CA VAL A 65 2.98 12.01 3.69
C VAL A 65 1.92 13.08 3.45
N SER A 66 0.85 12.77 2.73
CA SER A 66 -0.21 13.71 2.39
C SER A 66 -1.39 13.59 3.36
N ASP A 67 -1.58 14.60 4.18
CA ASP A 67 -2.75 14.67 5.06
C ASP A 67 -4.05 14.75 4.26
N GLU A 68 -4.03 15.42 3.12
CA GLU A 68 -5.20 15.54 2.25
C GLU A 68 -5.64 14.17 1.72
N ALA A 69 -4.68 13.35 1.31
CA ALA A 69 -4.97 11.98 0.89
C ALA A 69 -5.48 11.13 2.06
N LEU A 70 -4.85 11.26 3.23
CA LEU A 70 -5.27 10.54 4.43
C LEU A 70 -6.67 10.96 4.92
N ASP A 71 -7.07 12.22 4.69
CA ASP A 71 -8.43 12.67 5.02
C ASP A 71 -9.47 11.91 4.21
N VAL A 72 -9.19 11.61 2.94
CA VAL A 72 -10.07 10.76 2.12
C VAL A 72 -10.18 9.37 2.72
N LEU A 73 -9.07 8.79 3.14
CA LEU A 73 -9.07 7.49 3.82
C LEU A 73 -9.86 7.53 5.12
N ARG A 74 -9.71 8.58 5.92
CA ARG A 74 -10.47 8.76 7.18
C ARG A 74 -11.97 8.80 6.91
N GLN A 75 -12.39 9.48 5.85
CA GLN A 75 -13.80 9.50 5.43
C GLN A 75 -14.28 8.12 4.99
N THR A 76 -13.47 7.39 4.24
CA THR A 76 -13.78 6.01 3.82
C THR A 76 -13.95 5.10 5.02
N ILE A 77 -13.05 5.18 5.98
CA ILE A 77 -13.11 4.40 7.23
C ILE A 77 -14.43 4.67 7.96
N GLN A 78 -14.79 5.94 8.09
CA GLN A 78 -16.01 6.34 8.77
C GLN A 78 -17.26 5.88 8.01
N THR A 79 -17.32 6.13 6.72
CA THR A 79 -18.48 5.80 5.87
C THR A 79 -18.72 4.30 5.78
N ARG A 80 -17.66 3.52 5.66
CA ARG A 80 -17.75 2.05 5.55
C ARG A 80 -17.64 1.33 6.89
N GLN A 81 -17.48 2.06 7.97
CA GLN A 81 -17.34 1.51 9.34
C GLN A 81 -16.21 0.47 9.42
N LEU A 82 -15.06 0.80 8.83
CA LEU A 82 -13.87 -0.04 8.91
C LEU A 82 -13.22 0.14 10.29
N THR A 83 -12.88 -0.96 10.95
CA THR A 83 -12.42 -0.93 12.34
C THR A 83 -10.95 -1.24 12.52
N ASN A 84 -10.26 -1.66 11.46
CA ASN A 84 -8.91 -2.20 11.55
C ASN A 84 -7.86 -1.43 10.74
N ILE A 85 -8.19 -0.24 10.23
CA ILE A 85 -7.26 0.60 9.48
C ILE A 85 -6.89 1.81 10.32
N THR A 86 -5.60 2.05 10.50
CA THR A 86 -5.06 3.24 11.16
C THR A 86 -4.29 4.07 10.15
N PRO A 87 -4.79 5.26 9.78
CA PRO A 87 -4.01 6.20 8.98
C PRO A 87 -2.79 6.70 9.77
N LEU A 88 -1.66 6.81 9.09
CA LEU A 88 -0.43 7.30 9.68
C LEU A 88 0.21 8.36 8.79
N HIS A 89 0.25 9.59 9.26
CA HIS A 89 0.97 10.68 8.58
C HIS A 89 2.47 10.53 8.85
N CYS A 90 3.19 10.00 7.89
CA CYS A 90 4.61 9.68 8.05
C CYS A 90 5.31 9.60 6.70
N ASP A 91 6.52 10.13 6.64
CA ASP A 91 7.44 9.84 5.55
C ASP A 91 8.26 8.61 5.93
N LEU A 92 7.84 7.45 5.44
CA LEU A 92 8.50 6.17 5.74
C LEU A 92 9.93 6.12 5.24
N LEU A 93 10.27 6.86 4.19
CA LEU A 93 11.60 6.83 3.59
C LEU A 93 12.64 7.51 4.47
N THR A 94 12.22 8.47 5.29
CA THR A 94 13.10 9.22 6.18
C THR A 94 12.90 8.89 7.66
N SER A 95 11.85 8.14 7.97
CA SER A 95 11.50 7.77 9.35
C SER A 95 12.52 6.80 9.94
N GLU A 96 12.76 6.94 11.23
CA GLU A 96 13.53 6.00 12.03
C GLU A 96 12.64 5.05 12.85
N ASP A 97 11.35 5.07 12.60
CA ASP A 97 10.38 4.20 13.26
C ASP A 97 10.74 2.73 13.04
N LYS A 98 10.71 1.96 14.11
CA LYS A 98 11.04 0.53 14.11
C LYS A 98 9.82 -0.35 14.38
N THR A 99 8.62 0.20 14.29
CA THR A 99 7.40 -0.57 14.40
C THR A 99 7.44 -1.73 13.40
N GLN A 100 7.15 -2.93 13.89
CA GLN A 100 7.20 -4.13 13.07
C GLN A 100 5.83 -4.47 12.50
N TYR A 101 5.83 -4.81 11.22
CA TYR A 101 4.65 -5.31 10.51
C TYR A 101 4.97 -6.71 9.97
N ASP A 102 4.00 -7.61 9.99
CA ASP A 102 4.18 -8.91 9.36
C ASP A 102 4.40 -8.76 7.86
N ALA A 103 3.66 -7.87 7.23
CA ALA A 103 3.80 -7.58 5.80
C ALA A 103 3.84 -6.08 5.53
N MET A 104 4.50 -5.72 4.44
CA MET A 104 4.48 -4.36 3.88
C MET A 104 4.20 -4.44 2.40
N VAL A 105 3.33 -3.56 1.92
CA VAL A 105 3.02 -3.39 0.49
C VAL A 105 3.44 -2.00 0.05
N PHE A 106 4.26 -1.94 -0.99
CA PHE A 106 4.70 -0.72 -1.65
C PHE A 106 4.12 -0.71 -3.06
N CYS A 107 3.00 -0.03 -3.23
CA CYS A 107 2.29 0.02 -4.50
C CYS A 107 2.59 1.35 -5.20
N PHE A 108 3.41 1.31 -6.24
CA PHE A 108 3.86 2.49 -6.99
C PHE A 108 4.48 3.57 -6.09
N PHE A 109 5.22 3.16 -5.10
CA PHE A 109 5.82 4.03 -4.09
C PHE A 109 7.31 3.75 -3.96
N GLY A 110 8.10 4.79 -4.15
CA GLY A 110 9.55 4.75 -4.00
C GLY A 110 10.30 3.94 -5.06
N SER A 111 11.60 4.05 -5.06
CA SER A 111 12.51 3.17 -5.80
C SER A 111 12.85 1.95 -4.95
N LEU A 112 13.40 0.92 -5.58
CA LEU A 112 13.84 -0.28 -4.86
C LEU A 112 14.91 0.08 -3.82
N ALA A 113 15.84 0.97 -4.15
CA ALA A 113 16.89 1.43 -3.24
C ALA A 113 16.32 2.15 -2.00
N GLU A 114 15.21 2.86 -2.16
CA GLU A 114 14.51 3.54 -1.05
C GLU A 114 13.69 2.58 -0.19
N ILE A 115 13.05 1.60 -0.83
CA ILE A 115 12.15 0.64 -0.17
C ILE A 115 12.92 -0.35 0.70
N LEU A 116 14.04 -0.87 0.21
CA LEU A 116 14.76 -1.96 0.90
C LEU A 116 15.18 -1.60 2.33
N PRO A 117 15.73 -0.42 2.61
CA PRO A 117 16.07 -0.05 3.99
C PRO A 117 14.85 -0.01 4.91
N VAL A 118 13.71 0.50 4.42
CA VAL A 118 12.46 0.54 5.18
C VAL A 118 11.98 -0.87 5.48
N ALA A 119 11.94 -1.72 4.47
CA ALA A 119 11.50 -3.10 4.61
C ALA A 119 12.38 -3.89 5.59
N ARG A 120 13.70 -3.71 5.53
CA ARG A 120 14.63 -4.34 6.47
C ARG A 120 14.41 -3.89 7.90
N ARG A 121 14.04 -2.64 8.09
CA ARG A 121 13.81 -2.06 9.41
C ARG A 121 12.49 -2.47 10.02
N GLN A 122 11.43 -2.57 9.21
CA GLN A 122 10.06 -2.66 9.71
C GLN A 122 9.26 -3.90 9.26
N CYS A 123 9.76 -4.69 8.32
CA CYS A 123 9.02 -5.86 7.84
C CYS A 123 9.57 -7.16 8.39
N ALA A 124 8.70 -7.95 9.04
CA ALA A 124 9.09 -9.19 9.67
C ALA A 124 9.02 -10.41 8.74
N LYS A 125 8.06 -10.46 7.79
CA LYS A 125 7.81 -11.67 7.00
C LYS A 125 7.82 -11.43 5.50
N THR A 126 6.89 -10.61 4.96
CA THR A 126 6.65 -10.53 3.52
C THR A 126 6.57 -9.09 3.05
N VAL A 127 7.36 -8.77 2.04
CA VAL A 127 7.32 -7.48 1.33
C VAL A 127 6.76 -7.69 -0.06
N ILE A 128 5.77 -6.90 -0.43
CA ILE A 128 5.25 -6.85 -1.79
C ILE A 128 5.55 -5.48 -2.39
N ILE A 129 6.16 -5.49 -3.56
CA ILE A 129 6.48 -4.29 -4.31
C ILE A 129 5.79 -4.36 -5.66
N ILE A 130 4.95 -3.38 -5.95
CA ILE A 130 4.23 -3.28 -7.22
C ILE A 130 4.75 -2.07 -7.97
N LYS A 131 5.24 -2.30 -9.18
CA LYS A 131 5.78 -1.26 -10.06
C LYS A 131 5.30 -1.46 -11.48
N LYS A 132 5.28 -0.36 -12.23
CA LYS A 132 5.08 -0.45 -13.68
C LYS A 132 6.37 -0.94 -14.34
N ASN A 133 6.20 -1.79 -15.33
CA ASN A 133 7.31 -2.20 -16.18
C ASN A 133 7.37 -1.28 -17.39
N TYR A 134 8.13 -0.21 -17.30
CA TYR A 134 8.25 0.78 -18.37
C TYR A 134 8.99 0.27 -19.60
N ASP A 135 9.91 -0.66 -19.42
CA ASP A 135 10.77 -1.12 -20.51
C ASP A 135 10.03 -1.99 -21.52
N LEU A 136 8.99 -2.67 -21.06
CA LEU A 136 8.28 -3.65 -21.88
C LEU A 136 6.86 -3.23 -22.24
N HIS A 137 6.37 -2.10 -21.72
CA HIS A 137 4.99 -1.65 -21.89
C HIS A 137 3.95 -2.75 -21.65
N ARG A 138 4.27 -3.68 -20.78
CA ARG A 138 3.42 -4.83 -20.45
C ARG A 138 3.58 -5.16 -18.98
N PHE A 139 2.55 -5.79 -18.43
CA PHE A 139 2.65 -6.40 -17.11
C PHE A 139 3.27 -7.79 -17.26
N SER A 140 4.30 -8.02 -16.53
CA SER A 140 4.92 -9.32 -16.40
C SER A 140 4.71 -9.78 -14.96
N LEU A 141 4.12 -10.94 -14.79
CA LEU A 141 4.05 -11.61 -13.50
C LEU A 141 5.22 -12.60 -13.46
N THR A 142 6.39 -12.11 -13.17
CA THR A 142 7.55 -12.95 -12.95
C THR A 142 7.89 -12.85 -11.47
N GLU A 143 7.81 -13.96 -10.78
CA GLU A 143 8.35 -14.06 -9.44
C GLU A 143 9.84 -14.35 -9.58
N GLN A 144 10.64 -13.39 -9.16
CA GLN A 144 12.07 -13.61 -9.06
C GLN A 144 12.45 -13.58 -7.60
N PRO A 145 13.10 -14.64 -7.10
CA PRO A 145 13.60 -14.61 -5.76
C PRO A 145 14.77 -13.61 -5.68
N ILE A 146 14.50 -12.46 -5.13
CA ILE A 146 15.55 -11.54 -4.69
C ILE A 146 15.67 -11.70 -3.19
N ARG A 147 15.86 -12.89 -2.68
CA ARG A 147 15.91 -13.06 -1.24
C ARG A 147 14.85 -12.26 -0.48
N GLY A 148 13.71 -12.34 -0.89
CA GLY A 148 12.44 -11.71 -0.75
C GLY A 148 11.90 -11.80 -2.16
N GLU A 149 10.78 -12.06 -2.50
CA GLU A 149 10.27 -12.17 -3.85
C GLU A 149 9.90 -10.80 -4.38
N THR A 150 10.27 -10.50 -5.62
CA THR A 150 9.69 -9.38 -6.37
C THR A 150 8.72 -9.92 -7.40
N ALA A 151 7.50 -9.40 -7.36
CA ALA A 151 6.56 -9.54 -8.44
C ALA A 151 6.54 -8.22 -9.21
N PRO A 152 6.94 -8.18 -10.48
CA PRO A 152 6.87 -6.98 -11.30
C PRO A 152 5.43 -6.53 -11.54
#